data_eb870854eef9c8c7441344aaad29a0bc
#
_entry.id   eb870854eef9c8c7441344aaad29a0bc
#
_cell.length_a   1.000
_cell.length_b   1.000
_cell.length_c   1.000
_cell.angle_alpha   90.00
_cell.angle_beta   90.00
_cell.angle_gamma   90.00
#
_symmetry.space_group_name_H-M   'P 1'
#
loop_
_entity.id
_entity.type
_entity.pdbx_description
1 polymer ?
#
loop_
_entity_poly.entity_id
_entity_poly.type
_entity_poly.pdbx_seq_one_letter_code
_entity_poly.pdbx_strand_id
1 'polypeptide(L)'
;MRHQALQPGFWRTLTNALLLGADFYENAHNTPKNRRLALTIVLLAAVSHTLGSAVILLINRVPVPVLFVALLFDGLSIVVGYYFWAFTIWKVGQWLKPIDPSYSDLLSPIGFAYAPQVLNFLTLIPLLGRPIQFVLAVWSLLAVIVAVRQALDIRTRQAAFICLIGFPIIQGAIGLIQILGQRVVDWTT
;
A
#
# COMPACT_ATOMS: atom_id res chain seq x y z
N MET A 1 29.59 -21.33 -7.14
CA MET A 1 28.38 -21.80 -7.84
C MET A 1 27.27 -20.80 -7.55
N ARG A 2 26.89 -19.97 -8.51
CA ARG A 2 25.78 -19.01 -8.32
C ARG A 2 24.47 -19.80 -8.37
N HIS A 3 23.80 -19.91 -7.23
CA HIS A 3 22.40 -20.31 -7.24
C HIS A 3 21.62 -19.26 -8.03
N GLN A 4 21.34 -19.57 -9.28
CA GLN A 4 20.28 -18.89 -10.03
C GLN A 4 18.97 -19.30 -9.33
N ALA A 5 18.60 -18.56 -8.29
CA ALA A 5 17.29 -18.66 -7.70
C ALA A 5 16.29 -18.36 -8.83
N LEU A 6 15.53 -19.37 -9.23
CA LEU A 6 14.41 -19.27 -10.15
C LEU A 6 13.57 -18.07 -9.71
N GLN A 7 13.58 -17.00 -10.52
CA GLN A 7 12.90 -15.77 -10.15
C GLN A 7 11.41 -16.07 -10.01
N PRO A 8 10.80 -15.84 -8.86
CA PRO A 8 9.42 -16.22 -8.62
C PRO A 8 8.48 -15.50 -9.58
N GLY A 9 7.52 -16.23 -10.13
CA GLY A 9 6.40 -15.65 -10.89
C GLY A 9 5.53 -14.77 -9.99
N PHE A 10 4.65 -13.95 -10.58
CA PHE A 10 3.78 -13.02 -9.87
C PHE A 10 3.07 -13.64 -8.65
N TRP A 11 2.44 -14.79 -8.82
CA TRP A 11 1.70 -15.48 -7.74
C TRP A 11 2.60 -15.88 -6.56
N ARG A 12 3.80 -16.36 -6.83
CA ARG A 12 4.76 -16.71 -5.79
C ARG A 12 5.26 -15.46 -5.06
N THR A 13 5.46 -14.36 -5.79
CA THR A 13 5.80 -13.06 -5.20
C THR A 13 4.68 -12.56 -4.28
N LEU A 14 3.44 -12.60 -4.73
CA LEU A 14 2.28 -12.19 -3.94
C LEU A 14 2.12 -13.03 -2.68
N THR A 15 2.23 -14.37 -2.79
CA THR A 15 2.16 -15.27 -1.63
C THR A 15 3.27 -15.01 -0.62
N ASN A 16 4.51 -14.84 -1.09
CA ASN A 16 5.64 -14.54 -0.20
C ASN A 16 5.49 -13.17 0.48
N ALA A 17 4.96 -12.18 -0.22
CA ALA A 17 4.65 -10.87 0.36
C ALA A 17 3.56 -10.96 1.43
N LEU A 18 2.51 -11.77 1.22
CA LEU A 18 1.47 -12.04 2.21
C LEU A 18 2.00 -12.77 3.44
N LEU A 19 2.92 -13.69 3.28
CA LEU A 19 3.50 -14.47 4.39
C LEU A 19 4.50 -13.66 5.24
N LEU A 20 4.79 -12.41 4.89
CA LEU A 20 5.71 -11.53 5.62
C LEU A 20 7.13 -12.11 5.78
N GLY A 21 7.57 -12.94 4.81
CA GLY A 21 8.88 -13.59 4.86
C GLY A 21 10.01 -12.57 4.89
N ALA A 22 10.81 -12.55 5.98
CA ALA A 22 11.93 -11.62 6.11
C ALA A 22 12.92 -11.75 4.95
N ASP A 23 13.26 -12.97 4.56
CA ASP A 23 14.16 -13.27 3.44
C ASP A 23 13.63 -12.76 2.09
N PHE A 24 12.30 -12.76 1.91
CA PHE A 24 11.67 -12.19 0.71
C PHE A 24 11.88 -10.68 0.65
N TYR A 25 11.64 -9.96 1.75
CA TYR A 25 11.80 -8.51 1.81
C TYR A 25 13.27 -8.08 1.79
N GLU A 26 14.18 -8.87 2.35
CA GLU A 26 15.63 -8.65 2.25
C GLU A 26 16.10 -8.70 0.80
N ASN A 27 15.56 -9.63 0.01
CA ASN A 27 15.88 -9.79 -1.41
C ASN A 27 15.03 -8.90 -2.34
N ALA A 28 14.15 -8.05 -1.79
CA ALA A 28 13.28 -7.15 -2.54
C ALA A 28 14.01 -5.90 -3.09
N HIS A 29 15.27 -6.08 -3.53
CA HIS A 29 16.08 -5.00 -4.10
C HIS A 29 15.36 -4.30 -5.26
N ASN A 30 15.70 -3.02 -5.46
CA ASN A 30 15.14 -2.19 -6.53
C ASN A 30 15.66 -2.62 -7.92
N THR A 31 15.15 -3.75 -8.41
CA THR A 31 15.35 -4.16 -9.79
C THR A 31 14.16 -3.71 -10.64
N PRO A 32 14.34 -3.44 -11.96
CA PRO A 32 13.22 -3.08 -12.84
C PRO A 32 12.06 -4.09 -12.79
N LYS A 33 12.37 -5.36 -12.57
CA LYS A 33 11.37 -6.42 -12.42
C LYS A 33 10.62 -6.33 -11.11
N ASN A 34 11.31 -6.19 -9.97
CA ASN A 34 10.68 -6.07 -8.66
C ASN A 34 9.81 -4.81 -8.59
N ARG A 35 10.27 -3.71 -9.17
CA ARG A 35 9.51 -2.46 -9.25
C ARG A 35 8.20 -2.63 -10.03
N ARG A 36 8.24 -3.35 -11.17
CA ARG A 36 7.02 -3.66 -11.93
C ARG A 36 6.07 -4.56 -11.15
N LEU A 37 6.57 -5.61 -10.50
CA LEU A 37 5.76 -6.50 -9.67
C LEU A 37 5.15 -5.76 -8.47
N ALA A 38 5.91 -4.92 -7.79
CA ALA A 38 5.45 -4.09 -6.70
C ALA A 38 4.34 -3.13 -7.15
N LEU A 39 4.53 -2.41 -8.25
CA LEU A 39 3.49 -1.55 -8.84
C LEU A 39 2.25 -2.34 -9.24
N THR A 40 2.39 -3.54 -9.79
CA THR A 40 1.25 -4.40 -10.12
C THR A 40 0.46 -4.75 -8.86
N ILE A 41 1.13 -5.07 -7.74
CA ILE A 41 0.46 -5.34 -6.46
C ILE A 41 -0.27 -4.09 -5.93
N VAL A 42 0.36 -2.91 -5.99
CA VAL A 42 -0.28 -1.65 -5.59
C VAL A 42 -1.51 -1.34 -6.45
N LEU A 43 -1.42 -1.54 -7.77
CA LEU A 43 -2.57 -1.34 -8.67
C LEU A 43 -3.69 -2.35 -8.39
N LEU A 44 -3.37 -3.62 -8.12
CA LEU A 44 -4.37 -4.61 -7.72
C LEU A 44 -5.02 -4.26 -6.39
N ALA A 45 -4.25 -3.76 -5.42
CA ALA A 45 -4.78 -3.26 -4.16
C ALA A 45 -5.72 -2.07 -4.38
N ALA A 46 -5.34 -1.13 -5.26
CA ALA A 46 -6.19 0.00 -5.63
C ALA A 46 -7.51 -0.48 -6.27
N VAL A 47 -7.44 -1.37 -7.27
CA VAL A 47 -8.63 -1.94 -7.92
C VAL A 47 -9.50 -2.69 -6.90
N SER A 48 -8.92 -3.51 -6.04
CA SER A 48 -9.64 -4.25 -5.00
C SER A 48 -10.38 -3.32 -4.04
N HIS A 49 -9.75 -2.24 -3.60
CA HIS A 49 -10.35 -1.22 -2.74
C HIS A 49 -11.49 -0.49 -3.46
N THR A 50 -11.22 -0.03 -4.69
CA THR A 50 -12.19 0.68 -5.53
C THR A 50 -13.43 -0.18 -5.84
N LEU A 51 -13.27 -1.49 -6.02
CA LEU A 51 -14.41 -2.42 -6.14
C LEU A 51 -15.30 -2.39 -4.89
N GLY A 52 -14.68 -2.36 -3.69
CA GLY A 52 -15.40 -2.21 -2.43
C GLY A 52 -16.21 -0.92 -2.38
N SER A 53 -15.58 0.19 -2.70
CA SER A 53 -16.21 1.51 -2.76
C SER A 53 -17.35 1.56 -3.80
N ALA A 54 -17.13 0.94 -4.97
CA ALA A 54 -18.13 0.91 -6.05
C ALA A 54 -19.44 0.26 -5.61
N VAL A 55 -19.37 -0.88 -4.92
CA VAL A 55 -20.58 -1.56 -4.42
C VAL A 55 -21.35 -0.69 -3.43
N ILE A 56 -20.65 -0.03 -2.51
CA ILE A 56 -21.27 0.87 -1.53
C ILE A 56 -21.95 2.06 -2.23
N LEU A 57 -21.30 2.69 -3.20
CA LEU A 57 -21.84 3.81 -3.95
C LEU A 57 -23.06 3.40 -4.80
N LEU A 58 -23.03 2.21 -5.40
CA LEU A 58 -24.17 1.65 -6.17
C LEU A 58 -25.38 1.37 -5.27
N ILE A 59 -25.16 0.80 -4.07
CA ILE A 59 -26.24 0.57 -3.10
C ILE A 59 -26.88 1.90 -2.69
N ASN A 60 -26.08 2.96 -2.53
CA ASN A 60 -26.55 4.31 -2.21
C ASN A 60 -27.13 5.07 -3.44
N ARG A 61 -27.26 4.42 -4.60
CA ARG A 61 -27.84 4.96 -5.83
C ARG A 61 -27.19 6.27 -6.30
N VAL A 62 -25.87 6.37 -6.12
CA VAL A 62 -25.09 7.55 -6.56
C VAL A 62 -25.19 7.66 -8.09
N PRO A 63 -25.41 8.89 -8.66
CA PRO A 63 -25.45 9.08 -10.10
C PRO A 63 -24.19 8.59 -10.82
N VAL A 64 -24.36 7.96 -11.98
CA VAL A 64 -23.26 7.33 -12.73
C VAL A 64 -22.05 8.24 -12.97
N PRO A 65 -22.19 9.52 -13.37
CA PRO A 65 -21.05 10.41 -13.55
C PRO A 65 -20.26 10.62 -12.25
N VAL A 66 -20.97 10.82 -11.13
CA VAL A 66 -20.37 11.00 -9.79
C VAL A 66 -19.66 9.73 -9.33
N LEU A 67 -20.26 8.56 -9.62
CA LEU A 67 -19.66 7.25 -9.34
C LEU A 67 -18.27 7.13 -9.99
N PHE A 68 -18.17 7.41 -11.30
CA PHE A 68 -16.89 7.32 -12.02
C PHE A 68 -15.83 8.26 -11.45
N VAL A 69 -16.18 9.49 -11.16
CA VAL A 69 -15.27 10.48 -10.58
C VAL A 69 -14.81 10.02 -9.20
N ALA A 70 -15.72 9.59 -8.34
CA ALA A 70 -15.40 9.10 -7.00
C ALA A 70 -14.45 7.91 -7.04
N LEU A 71 -14.71 6.90 -7.89
CA LEU A 71 -13.87 5.70 -8.03
C LEU A 71 -12.48 6.04 -8.59
N LEU A 72 -12.38 7.00 -9.51
CA LEU A 72 -11.11 7.47 -10.05
C LEU A 72 -10.25 8.10 -8.94
N PHE A 73 -10.84 9.01 -8.14
CA PHE A 73 -10.14 9.63 -7.01
C PHE A 73 -9.76 8.61 -5.94
N ASP A 74 -10.63 7.64 -5.65
CA ASP A 74 -10.38 6.58 -4.67
C ASP A 74 -9.19 5.71 -5.09
N GLY A 75 -9.19 5.17 -6.31
CA GLY A 75 -8.08 4.38 -6.83
C GLY A 75 -6.76 5.18 -6.94
N LEU A 76 -6.84 6.44 -7.41
CA LEU A 76 -5.67 7.31 -7.51
C LEU A 76 -5.07 7.63 -6.13
N SER A 77 -5.91 7.80 -5.10
CA SER A 77 -5.46 8.11 -3.74
C SER A 77 -4.57 7.01 -3.16
N ILE A 78 -4.84 5.74 -3.49
CA ILE A 78 -4.01 4.61 -3.05
C ILE A 78 -2.64 4.63 -3.72
N VAL A 79 -2.60 4.90 -5.04
CA VAL A 79 -1.33 4.97 -5.76
C VAL A 79 -0.50 6.17 -5.29
N VAL A 80 -1.12 7.33 -5.12
CA VAL A 80 -0.46 8.53 -4.58
C VAL A 80 -0.01 8.27 -3.14
N GLY A 81 -0.87 7.65 -2.31
CA GLY A 81 -0.57 7.26 -0.95
C GLY A 81 0.66 6.35 -0.85
N TYR A 82 0.81 5.39 -1.76
CA TYR A 82 1.98 4.53 -1.83
C TYR A 82 3.28 5.31 -2.04
N TYR A 83 3.32 6.23 -3.02
CA TYR A 83 4.51 7.05 -3.28
C TYR A 83 4.79 8.02 -2.12
N PHE A 84 3.76 8.61 -1.55
CA PHE A 84 3.87 9.51 -0.40
C PHE A 84 4.37 8.77 0.84
N TRP A 85 3.91 7.52 1.05
CA TRP A 85 4.40 6.67 2.13
C TRP A 85 5.88 6.36 1.95
N ALA A 86 6.29 5.90 0.78
CA ALA A 86 7.69 5.62 0.49
C ALA A 86 8.56 6.88 0.72
N PHE A 87 8.06 8.06 0.33
CA PHE A 87 8.74 9.34 0.55
C PHE A 87 8.86 9.69 2.03
N THR A 88 7.80 9.51 2.81
CA THR A 88 7.78 9.77 4.26
C THR A 88 8.79 8.88 4.97
N ILE A 89 8.77 7.57 4.67
CA ILE A 89 9.71 6.61 5.26
C ILE A 89 11.16 6.97 4.88
N TRP A 90 11.39 7.34 3.63
CA TRP A 90 12.71 7.77 3.17
C TRP A 90 13.21 8.99 3.94
N LYS A 91 12.38 10.03 4.09
CA LYS A 91 12.74 11.24 4.84
C LYS A 91 12.99 10.98 6.32
N VAL A 92 12.13 10.20 6.96
CA VAL A 92 12.30 9.84 8.37
C VAL A 92 13.51 8.91 8.56
N GLY A 93 13.75 7.99 7.61
CA GLY A 93 14.93 7.12 7.59
C GLY A 93 16.23 7.90 7.52
N GLN A 94 16.31 8.93 6.67
CA GLN A 94 17.47 9.84 6.59
C GLN A 94 17.74 10.58 7.91
N TRP A 95 16.69 10.89 8.65
CA TRP A 95 16.78 11.57 9.94
C TRP A 95 17.36 10.67 11.04
N LEU A 96 17.05 9.37 10.99
CA LEU A 96 17.46 8.41 12.01
C LEU A 96 18.82 7.76 11.73
N LYS A 97 19.21 7.67 10.47
CA LYS A 97 20.45 7.01 10.06
C LYS A 97 21.04 7.74 8.83
N PRO A 98 22.22 8.35 8.94
CA PRO A 98 22.86 9.08 7.83
C PRO A 98 23.43 8.16 6.72
N ILE A 99 23.05 6.89 6.67
CA ILE A 99 23.38 5.97 5.57
C ILE A 99 22.29 6.15 4.52
N ASP A 100 22.66 6.59 3.33
CA ASP A 100 21.77 6.94 2.23
C ASP A 100 21.05 5.74 1.60
N PRO A 101 19.88 5.30 2.10
CA PRO A 101 19.00 4.51 1.24
C PRO A 101 18.45 5.46 0.17
N SER A 102 18.63 5.09 -1.08
CA SER A 102 17.98 5.80 -2.17
C SER A 102 16.45 5.66 -2.03
N TYR A 103 15.70 6.73 -2.32
CA TYR A 103 14.24 6.66 -2.37
C TYR A 103 13.73 5.48 -3.23
N SER A 104 14.44 5.20 -4.31
CA SER A 104 14.11 4.09 -5.22
C SER A 104 14.20 2.71 -4.55
N ASP A 105 15.07 2.53 -3.56
CA ASP A 105 15.27 1.24 -2.89
C ASP A 105 14.10 0.87 -1.97
N LEU A 106 13.34 1.86 -1.53
CA LEU A 106 12.15 1.68 -0.71
C LEU A 106 10.90 1.33 -1.53
N LEU A 107 10.85 1.68 -2.82
CA LEU A 107 9.65 1.50 -3.63
C LEU A 107 9.25 0.04 -3.78
N SER A 108 10.18 -0.87 -4.04
CA SER A 108 9.84 -2.29 -4.21
C SER A 108 9.38 -2.95 -2.91
N PRO A 109 10.11 -2.86 -1.78
CA PRO A 109 9.67 -3.44 -0.51
C PRO A 109 8.32 -2.89 -0.03
N ILE A 110 8.14 -1.56 -0.09
CA ILE A 110 6.89 -0.93 0.34
C ILE A 110 5.73 -1.34 -0.58
N GLY A 111 5.95 -1.41 -1.91
CA GLY A 111 4.91 -1.86 -2.83
C GLY A 111 4.50 -3.32 -2.58
N PHE A 112 5.43 -4.21 -2.22
CA PHE A 112 5.09 -5.57 -1.81
C PHE A 112 4.29 -5.61 -0.50
N ALA A 113 4.50 -4.66 0.41
CA ALA A 113 3.74 -4.56 1.65
C ALA A 113 2.26 -4.18 1.44
N TYR A 114 1.85 -3.78 0.22
CA TYR A 114 0.45 -3.63 -0.17
C TYR A 114 -0.25 -4.96 -0.49
N ALA A 115 0.46 -6.10 -0.47
CA ALA A 115 -0.13 -7.40 -0.78
C ALA A 115 -1.41 -7.72 0.03
N PRO A 116 -1.50 -7.48 1.36
CA PRO A 116 -2.75 -7.70 2.09
C PRO A 116 -3.91 -6.85 1.57
N GLN A 117 -3.65 -5.65 1.07
CA GLN A 117 -4.67 -4.75 0.54
C GLN A 117 -5.32 -5.26 -0.77
N VAL A 118 -4.67 -6.20 -1.46
CA VAL A 118 -5.28 -6.89 -2.61
C VAL A 118 -6.54 -7.66 -2.19
N LEU A 119 -6.66 -8.03 -0.92
CA LEU A 119 -7.81 -8.73 -0.35
C LEU A 119 -8.94 -7.79 0.11
N ASN A 120 -8.85 -6.47 -0.14
CA ASN A 120 -9.87 -5.51 0.28
C ASN A 120 -11.27 -5.82 -0.30
N PHE A 121 -11.37 -6.51 -1.43
CA PHE A 121 -12.66 -6.95 -1.96
C PHE A 121 -13.44 -7.84 -0.97
N LEU A 122 -12.78 -8.50 -0.01
CA LEU A 122 -13.44 -9.29 1.03
C LEU A 122 -14.26 -8.42 2.00
N THR A 123 -13.98 -7.12 2.08
CA THR A 123 -14.76 -6.19 2.90
C THR A 123 -16.19 -6.00 2.40
N LEU A 124 -16.50 -6.49 1.20
CA LEU A 124 -17.85 -6.53 0.64
C LEU A 124 -18.77 -7.52 1.35
N ILE A 125 -18.23 -8.45 2.13
CA ILE A 125 -19.04 -9.42 2.86
C ILE A 125 -19.85 -8.67 3.92
N PRO A 126 -21.21 -8.73 3.86
CA PRO A 126 -22.07 -8.06 4.84
C PRO A 126 -21.71 -8.49 6.28
N LEU A 127 -21.78 -7.55 7.22
CA LEU A 127 -21.43 -7.71 8.65
C LEU A 127 -19.95 -7.94 8.94
N LEU A 128 -19.16 -8.50 8.01
CA LEU A 128 -17.73 -8.78 8.19
C LEU A 128 -16.80 -7.71 7.62
N GLY A 129 -17.32 -6.74 6.87
CA GLY A 129 -16.50 -5.72 6.19
C GLY A 129 -15.56 -4.96 7.12
N ARG A 130 -16.09 -4.43 8.24
CA ARG A 130 -15.27 -3.69 9.24
C ARG A 130 -14.22 -4.56 9.94
N PRO A 131 -14.55 -5.76 10.48
CA PRO A 131 -13.55 -6.68 11.02
C PRO A 131 -12.46 -7.05 10.01
N ILE A 132 -12.82 -7.37 8.75
CA ILE A 132 -11.87 -7.69 7.70
C ILE A 132 -10.97 -6.50 7.40
N GLN A 133 -11.53 -5.31 7.26
CA GLN A 133 -10.77 -4.08 7.02
C GLN A 133 -9.73 -3.85 8.14
N PHE A 134 -10.11 -4.04 9.40
CA PHE A 134 -9.20 -3.91 10.52
C PHE A 134 -8.06 -4.94 10.46
N VAL A 135 -8.36 -6.21 10.18
CA VAL A 135 -7.35 -7.26 10.04
C VAL A 135 -6.40 -6.94 8.90
N LEU A 136 -6.90 -6.51 7.74
CA LEU A 136 -6.08 -6.15 6.59
C LEU A 136 -5.20 -4.92 6.87
N ALA A 137 -5.71 -3.93 7.62
CA ALA A 137 -4.94 -2.77 8.03
C ALA A 137 -3.77 -3.13 8.96
N VAL A 138 -4.03 -3.98 9.98
CA VAL A 138 -2.99 -4.48 10.88
C VAL A 138 -1.97 -5.32 10.10
N TRP A 139 -2.41 -6.20 9.23
CA TRP A 139 -1.54 -7.04 8.40
C TRP A 139 -0.65 -6.18 7.48
N SER A 140 -1.22 -5.18 6.82
CA SER A 140 -0.45 -4.25 5.99
C SER A 140 0.56 -3.45 6.80
N LEU A 141 0.21 -3.01 8.01
CA LEU A 141 1.14 -2.33 8.90
C LEU A 141 2.32 -3.22 9.26
N LEU A 142 2.07 -4.49 9.60
CA LEU A 142 3.13 -5.47 9.86
C LEU A 142 4.02 -5.69 8.64
N ALA A 143 3.42 -5.81 7.44
CA ALA A 143 4.14 -5.94 6.18
C ALA A 143 5.06 -4.75 5.93
N VAL A 144 4.57 -3.52 6.17
CA VAL A 144 5.39 -2.31 6.01
C VAL A 144 6.52 -2.26 7.04
N ILE A 145 6.28 -2.65 8.30
CA ILE A 145 7.34 -2.71 9.33
C ILE A 145 8.46 -3.67 8.90
N VAL A 146 8.12 -4.84 8.38
CA VAL A 146 9.10 -5.81 7.87
C VAL A 146 9.84 -5.24 6.66
N ALA A 147 9.12 -4.64 5.71
CA ALA A 147 9.69 -4.02 4.52
C ALA A 147 10.69 -2.90 4.86
N VAL A 148 10.30 -2.00 5.77
CA VAL A 148 11.14 -0.87 6.22
C VAL A 148 12.36 -1.35 6.99
N ARG A 149 12.18 -2.33 7.87
CA ARG A 149 13.28 -2.94 8.60
C ARG A 149 14.36 -3.48 7.67
N GLN A 150 13.97 -4.20 6.64
CA GLN A 150 14.91 -4.80 5.69
C GLN A 150 15.50 -3.77 4.73
N ALA A 151 14.68 -2.85 4.23
CA ALA A 151 15.14 -1.84 3.27
C ALA A 151 16.11 -0.81 3.87
N LEU A 152 15.95 -0.48 5.16
CA LEU A 152 16.81 0.48 5.87
C LEU A 152 17.89 -0.20 6.73
N ASP A 153 17.91 -1.53 6.80
CA ASP A 153 18.80 -2.31 7.69
C ASP A 153 18.81 -1.76 9.12
N ILE A 154 17.63 -1.60 9.71
CA ILE A 154 17.41 -1.08 11.07
C ILE A 154 16.74 -2.11 11.96
N ARG A 155 16.76 -1.85 13.28
CA ARG A 155 16.07 -2.72 14.25
C ARG A 155 14.56 -2.62 14.09
N THR A 156 13.84 -3.73 14.33
CA THR A 156 12.37 -3.79 14.25
C THR A 156 11.67 -2.68 15.05
N ARG A 157 12.20 -2.31 16.23
CA ARG A 157 11.65 -1.23 17.06
C ARG A 157 11.71 0.13 16.34
N GLN A 158 12.81 0.42 15.64
CA GLN A 158 12.96 1.65 14.88
C GLN A 158 12.05 1.66 13.66
N ALA A 159 11.95 0.54 12.94
CA ALA A 159 11.03 0.40 11.82
C ALA A 159 9.57 0.60 12.26
N ALA A 160 9.17 -0.04 13.38
CA ALA A 160 7.83 0.12 13.94
C ALA A 160 7.54 1.58 14.34
N PHE A 161 8.51 2.27 14.96
CA PHE A 161 8.37 3.68 15.34
C PHE A 161 8.19 4.58 14.11
N ILE A 162 8.99 4.37 13.05
CA ILE A 162 8.86 5.10 11.78
C ILE A 162 7.46 4.89 11.18
N CYS A 163 7.01 3.64 11.15
CA CYS A 163 5.71 3.30 10.58
C CYS A 163 4.55 3.86 11.41
N LEU A 164 4.63 3.83 12.73
CA LEU A 164 3.60 4.36 13.63
C LEU A 164 3.48 5.89 13.56
N ILE A 165 4.58 6.60 13.34
CA ILE A 165 4.54 8.05 13.11
C ILE A 165 4.03 8.36 11.70
N GLY A 166 4.50 7.62 10.70
CA GLY A 166 4.12 7.83 9.31
C GLY A 166 2.65 7.50 9.03
N PHE A 167 2.08 6.49 9.71
CA PHE A 167 0.72 6.02 9.47
C PHE A 167 -0.36 7.10 9.63
N PRO A 168 -0.42 7.89 10.74
CA PRO A 168 -1.38 8.98 10.88
C PRO A 168 -1.20 10.09 9.85
N ILE A 169 0.03 10.39 9.46
CA ILE A 169 0.33 11.41 8.45
C ILE A 169 -0.29 11.03 7.11
N ILE A 170 -0.18 9.77 6.74
CA ILE A 170 -0.72 9.27 5.48
C ILE A 170 -2.24 9.19 5.50
N GLN A 171 -2.82 8.70 6.59
CA GLN A 171 -4.26 8.67 6.74
C GLN A 171 -4.85 10.09 6.67
N GLY A 172 -4.16 11.06 7.24
CA GLY A 172 -4.52 12.48 7.13
C GLY A 172 -4.43 13.00 5.68
N ALA A 173 -3.36 12.65 4.95
CA ALA A 173 -3.18 13.05 3.55
C ALA A 173 -4.23 12.40 2.63
N ILE A 174 -4.51 11.11 2.80
CA ILE A 174 -5.56 10.39 2.06
C ILE A 174 -6.94 11.00 2.37
N GLY A 175 -7.25 11.24 3.65
CA GLY A 175 -8.49 11.88 4.06
C GLY A 175 -8.66 13.28 3.46
N LEU A 176 -7.60 14.06 3.37
CA LEU A 176 -7.62 15.38 2.73
C LEU A 176 -7.95 15.26 1.23
N ILE A 177 -7.32 14.33 0.53
CA ILE A 177 -7.60 14.08 -0.91
C ILE A 177 -9.06 13.67 -1.11
N GLN A 178 -9.60 12.81 -0.25
CA GLN A 178 -10.98 12.38 -0.31
C GLN A 178 -11.97 13.54 -0.06
N ILE A 179 -11.69 14.39 0.93
CA ILE A 179 -12.51 15.59 1.21
C ILE A 179 -12.47 16.56 0.03
N LEU A 180 -11.31 16.79 -0.56
CA LEU A 180 -11.20 17.64 -1.76
C LEU A 180 -11.95 17.05 -2.95
N GLY A 181 -11.87 15.72 -3.14
CA GLY A 181 -12.64 15.03 -4.18
C GLY A 181 -14.15 15.17 -3.99
N GLN A 182 -14.65 15.04 -2.76
CA GLN A 182 -16.07 15.24 -2.45
C GLN A 182 -16.51 16.68 -2.74
N ARG A 183 -15.72 17.67 -2.37
CA ARG A 183 -16.05 19.07 -2.69
C ARG A 183 -16.13 19.34 -4.19
N VAL A 184 -15.25 18.76 -5.00
CA VAL A 184 -15.30 18.88 -6.46
C VAL A 184 -16.62 18.30 -7.00
N VAL A 185 -17.06 17.18 -6.45
CA VAL A 185 -18.35 16.55 -6.82
C VAL A 185 -19.53 17.46 -6.44
N ASP A 186 -19.54 18.01 -5.23
CA ASP A 186 -20.61 18.91 -4.74
C ASP A 186 -20.72 20.20 -5.58
N TRP A 187 -19.65 20.64 -6.23
CA TRP A 187 -19.65 21.81 -7.11
C TRP A 187 -20.18 21.51 -8.52
N THR A 188 -20.27 20.24 -8.89
CA THR A 188 -20.73 19.80 -10.22
C THR A 188 -22.17 19.29 -10.24
N THR A 189 -22.80 19.18 -9.08
CA THR A 189 -24.22 18.80 -8.89
C THR A 189 -25.07 19.99 -8.48
#